data_6c50b1be46b20361f56ff8aca3b85300
#
_entry.id   6c50b1be46b20361f56ff8aca3b85300
#
_cell.length_a   1.000
_cell.length_b   1.000
_cell.length_c   1.000
_cell.angle_alpha   90.00
_cell.angle_beta   90.00
_cell.angle_gamma   90.00
#
_symmetry.space_group_name_H-M   'P 1'
#
loop_
_entity.id
_entity.type
_entity.pdbx_description
1 polymer ?
#
loop_
_entity_poly.entity_id
_entity_poly.type
_entity_poly.pdbx_seq_one_letter_code
_entity_poly.pdbx_strand_id
1 'polypeptide(L)'
;MNNLKIPLNYGTIAGIAVFIVYVLNFLIGFNPFGNASWLAAWVPFVFIYLTIKNVSQKEFNGYISYWQAVRVSVVMVLIYATLGNMLNFIFFNFAAPHVFDEFINLTLEELEKMESFLGAEMYEKMVEELEKTTLTSYVFSNTLNQILGGTILALIFAGFMKKNRSIFETPTDEQN
;
A
#
# COMPACT_ATOMS: atom_id res chain seq x y z
N MET A 1 5.87 20.23 14.84
CA MET A 1 5.36 19.06 14.12
C MET A 1 4.43 18.27 15.05
N ASN A 2 3.25 18.76 15.29
CA ASN A 2 2.37 18.18 16.31
C ASN A 2 1.16 17.42 15.74
N ASN A 3 1.08 17.16 14.44
CA ASN A 3 -0.12 16.54 13.91
C ASN A 3 0.15 15.39 12.95
N LEU A 4 0.66 14.27 13.50
CA LEU A 4 0.62 12.99 12.83
C LEU A 4 -0.79 12.36 12.82
N LYS A 5 -1.79 13.02 13.45
CA LYS A 5 -3.16 12.50 13.54
C LYS A 5 -3.79 12.26 12.17
N ILE A 6 -3.62 13.18 11.22
CA ILE A 6 -4.21 13.03 9.88
C ILE A 6 -3.60 11.84 9.13
N PRO A 7 -2.27 11.75 8.94
CA PRO A 7 -1.68 10.60 8.24
C PRO A 7 -1.91 9.27 8.98
N LEU A 8 -1.91 9.24 10.33
CA LEU A 8 -2.24 8.04 11.08
C LEU A 8 -3.67 7.58 10.82
N ASN A 9 -4.65 8.49 10.89
CA ASN A 9 -6.05 8.16 10.64
C ASN A 9 -6.27 7.66 9.21
N TYR A 10 -5.73 8.36 8.21
CA TYR A 10 -5.88 7.92 6.82
C TYR A 10 -5.14 6.62 6.53
N GLY A 11 -3.97 6.40 7.13
CA GLY A 11 -3.23 5.14 7.05
C GLY A 11 -4.02 3.97 7.66
N THR A 12 -4.64 4.20 8.82
CA THR A 12 -5.50 3.20 9.47
C THR A 12 -6.71 2.85 8.61
N ILE A 13 -7.43 3.86 8.09
CA ILE A 13 -8.59 3.64 7.23
C ILE A 13 -8.17 2.93 5.94
N ALA A 14 -7.05 3.33 5.33
CA ALA A 14 -6.52 2.69 4.13
C ALA A 14 -6.13 1.22 4.38
N GLY A 15 -5.47 0.92 5.50
CA GLY A 15 -5.12 -0.46 5.88
C GLY A 15 -6.35 -1.34 6.07
N ILE A 16 -7.38 -0.82 6.74
CA ILE A 16 -8.67 -1.52 6.88
C ILE A 16 -9.35 -1.69 5.52
N ALA A 17 -9.32 -0.69 4.65
CA ALA A 17 -9.90 -0.78 3.31
C ALA A 17 -9.22 -1.87 2.46
N VAL A 18 -7.90 -1.96 2.49
CA VAL A 18 -7.16 -3.04 1.81
C VAL A 18 -7.57 -4.40 2.37
N PHE A 19 -7.62 -4.56 3.69
CA PHE A 19 -8.07 -5.79 4.33
C PHE A 19 -9.49 -6.18 3.89
N ILE A 20 -10.44 -5.23 3.88
CA ILE A 20 -11.81 -5.48 3.42
C ILE A 20 -11.82 -5.96 1.96
N VAL A 21 -11.03 -5.35 1.06
CA VAL A 21 -10.94 -5.79 -0.34
C VAL A 21 -10.44 -7.24 -0.44
N TYR A 22 -9.43 -7.61 0.33
CA TYR A 22 -8.92 -9.00 0.35
C TYR A 22 -9.98 -10.00 0.85
N VAL A 23 -10.68 -9.66 1.94
CA VAL A 23 -11.77 -10.51 2.46
C VAL A 23 -12.94 -10.61 1.47
N LEU A 24 -13.30 -9.51 0.80
CA LEU A 24 -14.34 -9.53 -0.23
C LEU A 24 -13.94 -10.41 -1.42
N ASN A 25 -12.68 -10.32 -1.89
CA ASN A 25 -12.18 -11.21 -2.95
C ASN A 25 -12.33 -12.68 -2.55
N PHE A 26 -11.94 -13.03 -1.32
CA PHE A 26 -12.11 -14.37 -0.79
C PHE A 26 -13.59 -14.81 -0.76
N LEU A 27 -14.50 -13.96 -0.28
CA LEU A 27 -15.93 -14.29 -0.17
C LEU A 27 -16.62 -14.50 -1.52
N ILE A 28 -16.15 -13.83 -2.57
CA ILE A 28 -16.68 -14.00 -3.95
C ILE A 28 -15.96 -15.09 -4.74
N GLY A 29 -15.06 -15.85 -4.10
CA GLY A 29 -14.38 -17.00 -4.69
C GLY A 29 -13.12 -16.67 -5.50
N PHE A 30 -12.59 -15.44 -5.39
CA PHE A 30 -11.28 -15.10 -5.97
C PHE A 30 -10.17 -15.32 -4.94
N ASN A 31 -9.03 -15.85 -5.40
CA ASN A 31 -7.87 -15.90 -4.54
C ASN A 31 -7.28 -14.48 -4.34
N PRO A 32 -7.28 -13.93 -3.11
CA PRO A 32 -6.87 -12.55 -2.86
C PRO A 32 -5.36 -12.32 -3.00
N PHE A 33 -4.54 -13.38 -2.99
CA PHE A 33 -3.08 -13.29 -3.17
C PHE A 33 -2.66 -13.28 -4.64
N GLY A 34 -3.53 -13.76 -5.53
CA GLY A 34 -3.31 -13.76 -6.99
C GLY A 34 -3.69 -12.45 -7.66
N ASN A 35 -4.15 -12.54 -8.91
CA ASN A 35 -4.49 -11.39 -9.75
C ASN A 35 -5.56 -10.47 -9.13
N ALA A 36 -6.44 -11.01 -8.27
CA ALA A 36 -7.46 -10.21 -7.59
C ALA A 36 -6.88 -9.20 -6.58
N SER A 37 -5.62 -9.33 -6.17
CA SER A 37 -4.92 -8.35 -5.32
C SER A 37 -4.90 -6.94 -5.92
N TRP A 38 -4.89 -6.82 -7.26
CA TRP A 38 -4.94 -5.55 -7.97
C TRP A 38 -6.19 -4.72 -7.71
N LEU A 39 -7.28 -5.35 -7.26
CA LEU A 39 -8.49 -4.64 -6.86
C LEU A 39 -8.29 -3.72 -5.66
N ALA A 40 -7.23 -3.88 -4.89
CA ALA A 40 -6.85 -2.98 -3.80
C ALA A 40 -5.85 -1.88 -4.24
N ALA A 41 -5.33 -1.92 -5.46
CA ALA A 41 -4.26 -1.02 -5.91
C ALA A 41 -4.63 0.47 -5.91
N TRP A 42 -5.92 0.81 -6.04
CA TRP A 42 -6.40 2.19 -6.00
C TRP A 42 -6.29 2.84 -4.61
N VAL A 43 -6.28 2.03 -3.54
CA VAL A 43 -6.31 2.52 -2.16
C VAL A 43 -5.18 3.51 -1.84
N PRO A 44 -3.89 3.19 -2.06
CA PRO A 44 -2.81 4.13 -1.76
C PRO A 44 -2.92 5.44 -2.55
N PHE A 45 -3.39 5.42 -3.80
CA PHE A 45 -3.56 6.63 -4.62
C PHE A 45 -4.55 7.61 -3.96
N VAL A 46 -5.73 7.11 -3.61
CA VAL A 46 -6.79 7.94 -2.99
C VAL A 46 -6.34 8.45 -1.63
N PHE A 47 -5.76 7.59 -0.79
CA PHE A 47 -5.43 7.97 0.57
C PHE A 47 -4.18 8.84 0.69
N ILE A 48 -3.19 8.72 -0.20
CA ILE A 48 -2.08 9.68 -0.32
C ILE A 48 -2.62 11.07 -0.68
N TYR A 49 -3.47 11.15 -1.71
CA TYR A 49 -4.10 12.40 -2.12
C TYR A 49 -4.88 13.05 -0.96
N LEU A 50 -5.75 12.29 -0.30
CA LEU A 50 -6.55 12.78 0.82
C LEU A 50 -5.69 13.24 2.00
N THR A 51 -4.60 12.53 2.30
CA THR A 51 -3.67 12.88 3.36
C THR A 51 -3.02 14.23 3.08
N ILE A 52 -2.42 14.41 1.89
CA ILE A 52 -1.75 15.66 1.52
C ILE A 52 -2.76 16.82 1.53
N LYS A 53 -3.93 16.62 0.90
CA LYS A 53 -5.00 17.63 0.84
C LYS A 53 -5.44 18.09 2.23
N ASN A 54 -5.75 17.14 3.12
CA ASN A 54 -6.26 17.47 4.45
C ASN A 54 -5.20 18.11 5.36
N VAL A 55 -3.94 17.64 5.28
CA VAL A 55 -2.83 18.26 6.00
C VAL A 55 -2.60 19.69 5.49
N SER A 56 -2.55 19.87 4.16
CA SER A 56 -2.40 21.20 3.58
C SER A 56 -3.48 22.16 4.05
N GLN A 57 -4.75 21.75 4.02
CA GLN A 57 -5.87 22.61 4.39
C GLN A 57 -5.95 22.91 5.89
N LYS A 58 -5.74 21.88 6.74
CA LYS A 58 -5.97 22.00 8.19
C LYS A 58 -4.77 22.51 8.98
N GLU A 59 -3.54 22.30 8.46
CA GLU A 59 -2.32 22.62 9.20
C GLU A 59 -1.50 23.75 8.55
N PHE A 60 -1.67 23.98 7.25
CA PHE A 60 -0.85 24.90 6.48
C PHE A 60 -1.66 25.90 5.66
N ASN A 61 -2.93 26.14 5.99
CA ASN A 61 -3.80 27.14 5.34
C ASN A 61 -3.85 26.99 3.80
N GLY A 62 -3.83 25.75 3.31
CA GLY A 62 -3.86 25.45 1.87
C GLY A 62 -2.49 25.39 1.18
N TYR A 63 -1.41 25.65 1.91
CA TYR A 63 -0.02 25.58 1.41
C TYR A 63 0.66 24.35 2.00
N ILE A 64 1.46 23.66 1.19
CA ILE A 64 2.28 22.54 1.67
C ILE A 64 3.56 22.46 0.80
N SER A 65 4.71 22.40 1.47
CA SER A 65 5.98 22.21 0.75
C SER A 65 6.12 20.75 0.30
N TYR A 66 6.96 20.51 -0.71
CA TYR A 66 7.23 19.17 -1.22
C TYR A 66 7.60 18.17 -0.11
N TRP A 67 8.58 18.51 0.73
CA TRP A 67 9.04 17.61 1.78
C TRP A 67 8.03 17.39 2.92
N GLN A 68 7.17 18.38 3.19
CA GLN A 68 6.06 18.20 4.12
C GLN A 68 5.06 17.19 3.56
N ALA A 69 4.69 17.32 2.28
CA ALA A 69 3.80 16.38 1.61
C ALA A 69 4.38 14.96 1.58
N VAL A 70 5.67 14.81 1.24
CA VAL A 70 6.37 13.52 1.28
C VAL A 70 6.30 12.88 2.66
N ARG A 71 6.68 13.61 3.72
CA ARG A 71 6.73 13.07 5.09
C ARG A 71 5.37 12.55 5.55
N VAL A 72 4.31 13.32 5.36
CA VAL A 72 2.97 12.91 5.82
C VAL A 72 2.43 11.72 5.01
N SER A 73 2.76 11.66 3.73
CA SER A 73 2.37 10.54 2.88
C SER A 73 3.14 9.26 3.23
N VAL A 74 4.44 9.36 3.49
CA VAL A 74 5.26 8.20 3.91
C VAL A 74 4.77 7.64 5.25
N VAL A 75 4.43 8.50 6.23
CA VAL A 75 3.84 8.04 7.49
C VAL A 75 2.53 7.30 7.24
N MET A 76 1.65 7.84 6.39
CA MET A 76 0.40 7.17 6.01
C MET A 76 0.67 5.81 5.34
N VAL A 77 1.63 5.75 4.42
CA VAL A 77 2.01 4.52 3.71
C VAL A 77 2.51 3.45 4.68
N LEU A 78 3.38 3.82 5.63
CA LEU A 78 3.88 2.88 6.65
C LEU A 78 2.74 2.26 7.46
N ILE A 79 1.78 3.07 7.89
CA ILE A 79 0.64 2.58 8.68
C ILE A 79 -0.25 1.68 7.84
N TYR A 80 -0.63 2.12 6.62
CA TYR A 80 -1.54 1.34 5.78
C TYR A 80 -0.94 -0.01 5.38
N ALA A 81 0.33 -0.04 4.97
CA ALA A 81 0.99 -1.26 4.54
C ALA A 81 1.15 -2.24 5.72
N THR A 82 1.60 -1.76 6.87
CA THR A 82 1.79 -2.61 8.05
C THR A 82 0.46 -3.13 8.59
N LEU A 83 -0.52 -2.25 8.78
CA LEU A 83 -1.81 -2.64 9.36
C LEU A 83 -2.61 -3.55 8.40
N GLY A 84 -2.69 -3.19 7.12
CA GLY A 84 -3.43 -3.98 6.13
C GLY A 84 -2.88 -5.39 6.00
N ASN A 85 -1.56 -5.52 5.86
CA ASN A 85 -0.92 -6.82 5.75
C ASN A 85 -0.96 -7.62 7.07
N MET A 86 -0.87 -6.97 8.22
CA MET A 86 -1.03 -7.62 9.52
C MET A 86 -2.45 -8.20 9.68
N LEU A 87 -3.49 -7.46 9.31
CA LEU A 87 -4.88 -7.94 9.33
C LEU A 87 -5.08 -9.11 8.37
N ASN A 88 -4.53 -9.01 7.14
CA ASN A 88 -4.56 -10.10 6.17
C ASN A 88 -3.84 -11.34 6.70
N PHE A 89 -2.66 -11.18 7.30
CA PHE A 89 -1.92 -12.29 7.92
C PHE A 89 -2.77 -12.99 8.99
N ILE A 90 -3.35 -12.24 9.92
CA ILE A 90 -4.17 -12.81 10.99
C ILE A 90 -5.36 -13.57 10.40
N PHE A 91 -6.08 -12.97 9.46
CA PHE A 91 -7.27 -13.58 8.88
C PHE A 91 -6.93 -14.86 8.10
N PHE A 92 -5.97 -14.79 7.18
CA PHE A 92 -5.64 -15.94 6.33
C PHE A 92 -4.82 -17.01 7.04
N ASN A 93 -4.12 -16.68 8.13
CA ASN A 93 -3.42 -17.68 8.93
C ASN A 93 -4.39 -18.50 9.82
N PHE A 94 -5.46 -17.88 10.35
CA PHE A 94 -6.34 -18.53 11.32
C PHE A 94 -7.72 -18.88 10.77
N ALA A 95 -8.31 -18.05 9.92
CA ALA A 95 -9.67 -18.26 9.43
C ALA A 95 -9.73 -19.00 8.08
N ALA A 96 -8.74 -18.82 7.22
CA ALA A 96 -8.73 -19.39 5.87
C ALA A 96 -7.31 -19.80 5.40
N PRO A 97 -6.58 -20.67 6.13
CA PRO A 97 -5.19 -21.02 5.82
C PRO A 97 -5.02 -21.66 4.42
N HIS A 98 -6.02 -22.44 3.98
CA HIS A 98 -5.98 -23.11 2.67
C HIS A 98 -5.86 -22.14 1.47
N VAL A 99 -6.26 -20.88 1.64
CA VAL A 99 -6.26 -19.89 0.54
C VAL A 99 -4.84 -19.55 0.08
N PHE A 100 -3.88 -19.54 1.00
CA PHE A 100 -2.49 -19.30 0.64
C PHE A 100 -1.86 -20.51 -0.03
N ASP A 101 -2.17 -21.73 0.44
CA ASP A 101 -1.70 -22.97 -0.18
C ASP A 101 -2.26 -23.09 -1.63
N GLU A 102 -3.53 -22.75 -1.82
CA GLU A 102 -4.14 -22.68 -3.14
C GLU A 102 -3.44 -21.66 -4.04
N PHE A 103 -3.07 -20.49 -3.52
CA PHE A 103 -2.30 -19.49 -4.27
C PHE A 103 -0.95 -20.04 -4.73
N ILE A 104 -0.21 -20.74 -3.85
CA ILE A 104 1.07 -21.39 -4.21
C ILE A 104 0.85 -22.42 -5.31
N ASN A 105 -0.14 -23.30 -5.17
CA ASN A 105 -0.43 -24.32 -6.17
C ASN A 105 -0.79 -23.73 -7.54
N LEU A 106 -1.66 -22.72 -7.58
CA LEU A 106 -2.02 -22.03 -8.83
C LEU A 106 -0.81 -21.35 -9.47
N THR A 107 0.09 -20.78 -8.66
CA THR A 107 1.30 -20.14 -9.17
C THR A 107 2.28 -21.17 -9.73
N LEU A 108 2.39 -22.36 -9.11
CA LEU A 108 3.19 -23.47 -9.63
C LEU A 108 2.64 -23.97 -10.97
N GLU A 109 1.32 -24.12 -11.11
CA GLU A 109 0.69 -24.49 -12.38
C GLU A 109 0.92 -23.46 -13.49
N GLU A 110 0.90 -22.17 -13.15
CA GLU A 110 1.22 -21.09 -14.10
C GLU A 110 2.70 -21.14 -14.51
N LEU A 111 3.58 -21.41 -13.56
CA LEU A 111 5.02 -21.53 -13.79
C LEU A 111 5.36 -22.73 -14.70
N GLU A 112 4.70 -23.88 -14.51
CA GLU A 112 4.86 -25.06 -15.35
C GLU A 112 4.55 -24.76 -16.83
N LYS A 113 3.51 -23.99 -17.11
CA LYS A 113 3.18 -23.55 -18.49
C LYS A 113 4.26 -22.67 -19.12
N MET A 114 5.10 -22.06 -18.31
CA MET A 114 6.19 -21.17 -18.75
C MET A 114 7.55 -21.88 -18.81
N GLU A 115 7.66 -23.15 -18.42
CA GLU A 115 8.92 -23.90 -18.37
C GLU A 115 9.71 -23.85 -19.69
N SER A 116 9.02 -24.09 -20.79
CA SER A 116 9.64 -24.07 -22.13
C SER A 116 10.21 -22.70 -22.52
N PHE A 117 9.69 -21.64 -21.96
CA PHE A 117 10.12 -20.26 -22.20
C PHE A 117 11.27 -19.84 -21.26
N LEU A 118 11.23 -20.28 -19.99
CA LEU A 118 12.19 -19.92 -18.96
C LEU A 118 13.49 -20.75 -19.07
N GLY A 119 13.40 -21.98 -19.57
CA GLY A 119 14.48 -22.97 -19.53
C GLY A 119 14.58 -23.67 -18.16
N ALA A 120 15.08 -24.92 -18.18
CA ALA A 120 15.02 -25.81 -17.01
C ALA A 120 15.67 -25.23 -15.74
N GLU A 121 16.84 -24.62 -15.85
CA GLU A 121 17.57 -24.10 -14.69
C GLU A 121 16.81 -22.96 -13.96
N MET A 122 16.19 -22.05 -14.73
CA MET A 122 15.42 -20.95 -14.15
C MET A 122 14.09 -21.46 -13.57
N TYR A 123 13.44 -22.38 -14.27
CA TYR A 123 12.22 -23.02 -13.81
C TYR A 123 12.43 -23.72 -12.46
N GLU A 124 13.43 -24.59 -12.35
CA GLU A 124 13.74 -25.31 -11.11
C GLU A 124 14.01 -24.35 -9.93
N LYS A 125 14.78 -23.28 -10.15
CA LYS A 125 15.03 -22.27 -9.12
C LYS A 125 13.75 -21.56 -8.65
N MET A 126 12.87 -21.20 -9.60
CA MET A 126 11.62 -20.52 -9.25
C MET A 126 10.66 -21.45 -8.50
N VAL A 127 10.59 -22.73 -8.88
CA VAL A 127 9.82 -23.75 -8.14
C VAL A 127 10.35 -23.89 -6.71
N GLU A 128 11.67 -24.05 -6.55
CA GLU A 128 12.28 -24.20 -5.23
C GLU A 128 12.03 -22.98 -4.33
N GLU A 129 12.11 -21.77 -4.88
CA GLU A 129 11.81 -20.55 -4.11
C GLU A 129 10.32 -20.46 -3.73
N LEU A 130 9.42 -20.85 -4.65
CA LEU A 130 7.99 -20.80 -4.41
C LEU A 130 7.54 -21.83 -3.36
N GLU A 131 8.05 -23.06 -3.42
CA GLU A 131 7.79 -24.10 -2.42
C GLU A 131 8.26 -23.74 -1.01
N LYS A 132 9.34 -22.94 -0.88
CA LYS A 132 9.82 -22.44 0.39
C LYS A 132 9.05 -21.23 0.91
N THR A 133 8.19 -20.64 0.08
CA THR A 133 7.46 -19.43 0.43
C THR A 133 6.34 -19.75 1.42
N THR A 134 6.40 -19.15 2.59
CA THR A 134 5.36 -19.22 3.63
C THR A 134 4.49 -17.97 3.62
N LEU A 135 3.27 -18.04 4.17
CA LEU A 135 2.42 -16.86 4.34
C LEU A 135 3.15 -15.73 5.07
N THR A 136 3.95 -16.06 6.09
CA THR A 136 4.75 -15.08 6.84
C THR A 136 5.77 -14.36 5.96
N SER A 137 6.56 -15.10 5.19
CA SER A 137 7.58 -14.53 4.29
C SER A 137 6.94 -13.71 3.17
N TYR A 138 5.82 -14.20 2.62
CA TYR A 138 5.04 -13.50 1.61
C TYR A 138 4.52 -12.16 2.13
N VAL A 139 3.84 -12.16 3.30
CA VAL A 139 3.29 -10.95 3.91
C VAL A 139 4.38 -9.93 4.25
N PHE A 140 5.52 -10.39 4.75
CA PHE A 140 6.66 -9.51 5.02
C PHE A 140 7.18 -8.85 3.74
N SER A 141 7.45 -9.63 2.70
CA SER A 141 7.91 -9.13 1.41
C SER A 141 6.89 -8.18 0.76
N ASN A 142 5.60 -8.54 0.81
CA ASN A 142 4.53 -7.70 0.29
C ASN A 142 4.43 -6.36 1.04
N THR A 143 4.62 -6.38 2.37
CA THR A 143 4.65 -5.14 3.18
C THR A 143 5.79 -4.23 2.75
N LEU A 144 7.01 -4.77 2.56
CA LEU A 144 8.15 -4.00 2.08
C LEU A 144 7.90 -3.43 0.68
N ASN A 145 7.37 -4.24 -0.23
CA ASN A 145 7.04 -3.80 -1.59
C ASN A 145 5.98 -2.69 -1.60
N GLN A 146 4.95 -2.79 -0.76
CA GLN A 146 3.94 -1.74 -0.61
C GLN A 146 4.51 -0.46 -0.01
N ILE A 147 5.43 -0.54 0.95
CA ILE A 147 6.13 0.64 1.50
C ILE A 147 6.99 1.30 0.43
N LEU A 148 7.77 0.53 -0.33
CA LEU A 148 8.60 1.07 -1.40
C LEU A 148 7.76 1.70 -2.51
N GLY A 149 6.76 0.98 -3.04
CA GLY A 149 5.87 1.48 -4.08
C GLY A 149 5.05 2.69 -3.60
N GLY A 150 4.51 2.64 -2.39
CA GLY A 150 3.78 3.74 -1.77
C GLY A 150 4.65 4.97 -1.54
N THR A 151 5.93 4.78 -1.19
CA THR A 151 6.90 5.89 -1.06
C THR A 151 7.17 6.55 -2.42
N ILE A 152 7.32 5.76 -3.49
CA ILE A 152 7.46 6.30 -4.85
C ILE A 152 6.21 7.10 -5.24
N LEU A 153 5.02 6.57 -4.97
CA LEU A 153 3.78 7.31 -5.19
C LEU A 153 3.72 8.59 -4.37
N ALA A 154 4.15 8.57 -3.11
CA ALA A 154 4.19 9.75 -2.24
C ALA A 154 5.09 10.86 -2.82
N LEU A 155 6.25 10.51 -3.39
CA LEU A 155 7.15 11.46 -4.07
C LEU A 155 6.46 12.10 -5.29
N ILE A 156 5.76 11.28 -6.08
CA ILE A 156 5.05 11.75 -7.28
C ILE A 156 3.90 12.71 -6.87
N PHE A 157 3.03 12.28 -5.95
CA PHE A 157 1.90 13.10 -5.48
C PHE A 157 2.36 14.41 -4.81
N ALA A 158 3.44 14.36 -4.02
CA ALA A 158 4.02 15.55 -3.42
C ALA A 158 4.49 16.56 -4.48
N GLY A 159 5.03 16.09 -5.60
CA GLY A 159 5.42 16.92 -6.73
C GLY A 159 4.25 17.69 -7.35
N PHE A 160 3.11 17.00 -7.53
CA PHE A 160 1.91 17.62 -8.11
C PHE A 160 1.13 18.49 -7.11
N MET A 161 1.14 18.13 -5.82
CA MET A 161 0.29 18.77 -4.82
C MET A 161 1.00 19.86 -4.01
N LYS A 162 2.33 20.02 -4.16
CA LYS A 162 3.06 21.11 -3.49
C LYS A 162 2.48 22.46 -3.89
N LYS A 163 2.26 23.32 -2.91
CA LYS A 163 1.83 24.70 -3.10
C LYS A 163 2.60 25.59 -2.14
N ASN A 164 3.53 26.38 -2.66
CA ASN A 164 4.32 27.32 -1.87
C ASN A 164 3.55 28.64 -1.71
N ARG A 165 3.69 29.30 -0.56
CA ARG A 165 3.23 30.69 -0.41
C ARG A 165 3.95 31.58 -1.39
N SER A 166 3.21 32.48 -2.03
CA SER A 166 3.81 33.57 -2.79
C SER A 166 4.49 34.54 -1.82
N ILE A 167 5.72 34.94 -2.12
CA ILE A 167 6.45 35.97 -1.37
C ILE A 167 5.76 37.35 -1.40
N PHE A 168 4.77 37.51 -2.28
CA PHE A 168 3.98 38.74 -2.43
C PHE A 168 2.62 38.74 -1.71
N GLU A 169 2.24 37.66 -1.06
CA GLU A 169 1.06 37.63 -0.18
C GLU A 169 1.46 38.22 1.18
N THR A 170 1.29 39.53 1.31
CA THR A 170 1.36 40.24 2.60
C THR A 170 0.32 39.63 3.55
N PRO A 171 0.62 39.45 4.86
CA PRO A 171 -0.40 39.04 5.84
C PRO A 171 -1.42 40.16 5.97
N THR A 172 -2.52 40.06 5.25
CA THR A 172 -3.69 40.92 5.48
C THR A 172 -4.52 40.22 6.53
N ASP A 173 -4.19 40.38 7.81
CA ASP A 173 -5.11 40.12 8.93
C ASP A 173 -4.39 40.35 10.26
N GLU A 174 -3.96 41.62 10.48
CA GLU A 174 -3.82 42.16 11.83
C GLU A 174 -4.35 43.60 11.82
N GLN A 175 -5.65 43.76 11.56
CA GLN A 175 -6.41 44.95 11.94
C GLN A 175 -7.90 44.57 11.94
N ASN A 176 -8.38 44.09 13.12
CA ASN A 176 -9.60 44.53 13.78
C ASN A 176 -9.82 43.73 15.07
#